data_c92ef40ba41e55845d12b2e2ff2f7147
#
_entry.id   c92ef40ba41e55845d12b2e2ff2f7147
#
_cell.length_a   1.000
_cell.length_b   1.000
_cell.length_c   1.000
_cell.angle_alpha   90.00
_cell.angle_beta   90.00
_cell.angle_gamma   90.00
#
_symmetry.space_group_name_H-M   'P 1'
#
loop_
_entity.id
_entity.type
_entity.pdbx_description
1 polymer ?
#
loop_
_entity_poly.entity_id
_entity_poly.type
_entity_poly.pdbx_seq_one_letter_code
_entity_poly.pdbx_strand_id
1 'polypeptide(L)'
;MREVRRAQGLSQGDLAGGDLSPSYVSLVENGRRIPSAKIARSIAERLGTTVEALSAAEEPGARLSERLGLVGQLVAARASQLAGDWAAARRQLEAVVERAGGADQDEVRWEAHWELATVLGRLDDPARHEAALRRLLDDPLTRTAPVLHARVAIELAQLLRTEGRLPEGVRFAEEAVRVTADLEPGRPERAQARMALLSASVDSGEWSRAEQLGAELRAEAAPLPAGELRAGALWAVAGAQYLAGHPDEALELLTEAEDQLATTDGVRLRLRLARARTLLALAAGPADEAEALLTRARQATALVGTPASRTWLAVLETAAALRHNDGPAAAEHAAKIDLTAGDLSPLDRARCLLHLARAHRADHHEETAEADFKLAAEGYEQAGAFRLALETWRELTAGTRRAEGTDPHAVLMP
;
A
#
# COMPACT_ATOMS: atom_id res chain seq x y z
N MET A 1 -14.46 -43.10 -0.38
CA MET A 1 -15.10 -44.40 -0.66
C MET A 1 -16.26 -44.31 -1.66
N ARG A 2 -17.34 -43.52 -1.40
CA ARG A 2 -18.49 -43.35 -2.32
C ARG A 2 -18.12 -42.86 -3.73
N GLU A 3 -17.22 -41.91 -3.83
CA GLU A 3 -16.75 -41.34 -5.11
C GLU A 3 -16.01 -42.38 -5.96
N VAL A 4 -15.10 -43.11 -5.36
CA VAL A 4 -14.34 -44.18 -6.05
C VAL A 4 -15.29 -45.26 -6.57
N ARG A 5 -16.26 -45.69 -5.77
CA ARG A 5 -17.30 -46.65 -6.19
C ARG A 5 -18.11 -46.12 -7.39
N ARG A 6 -18.58 -44.86 -7.30
CA ARG A 6 -19.36 -44.23 -8.40
C ARG A 6 -18.57 -44.07 -9.67
N ALA A 7 -17.30 -43.69 -9.54
CA ALA A 7 -16.40 -43.52 -10.70
C ALA A 7 -16.17 -44.84 -11.45
N GLN A 8 -16.30 -45.99 -10.72
CA GLN A 8 -16.24 -47.34 -11.31
C GLN A 8 -17.60 -47.90 -11.73
N GLY A 9 -18.66 -47.10 -11.58
CA GLY A 9 -20.02 -47.52 -11.99
C GLY A 9 -20.65 -48.58 -11.08
N LEU A 10 -20.06 -48.87 -9.92
CA LEU A 10 -20.53 -49.91 -9.02
C LEU A 10 -21.70 -49.43 -8.15
N SER A 11 -22.70 -50.33 -7.94
CA SER A 11 -23.75 -50.12 -6.95
C SER A 11 -23.25 -50.44 -5.50
N GLN A 12 -24.00 -50.04 -4.47
CA GLN A 12 -23.69 -50.44 -3.09
C GLN A 12 -23.81 -51.96 -2.90
N GLY A 13 -24.69 -52.63 -3.68
CA GLY A 13 -24.82 -54.06 -3.73
C GLY A 13 -23.59 -54.78 -4.27
N ASP A 14 -23.04 -54.26 -5.39
CA ASP A 14 -21.84 -54.80 -6.03
C ASP A 14 -20.64 -54.70 -5.06
N LEU A 15 -20.51 -53.55 -4.36
CA LEU A 15 -19.46 -53.37 -3.36
C LEU A 15 -19.62 -54.24 -2.12
N ALA A 16 -20.86 -54.59 -1.77
CA ALA A 16 -21.15 -55.47 -0.63
C ALA A 16 -20.67 -56.91 -0.86
N GLY A 17 -20.73 -57.42 -2.14
CA GLY A 17 -20.09 -58.67 -2.59
C GLY A 17 -20.46 -59.95 -1.82
N GLY A 18 -21.64 -60.02 -1.25
CA GLY A 18 -22.11 -61.21 -0.55
C GLY A 18 -21.70 -61.33 0.93
N ASP A 19 -20.59 -60.72 1.34
CA ASP A 19 -20.10 -60.78 2.72
C ASP A 19 -20.62 -59.62 3.57
N LEU A 20 -21.14 -58.56 2.95
CA LEU A 20 -21.69 -57.37 3.58
C LEU A 20 -23.12 -57.12 3.08
N SER A 21 -23.92 -56.39 3.83
CA SER A 21 -25.19 -55.89 3.30
C SER A 21 -25.01 -54.55 2.59
N PRO A 22 -25.83 -54.24 1.55
CA PRO A 22 -25.84 -52.92 0.94
C PRO A 22 -26.11 -51.80 1.97
N SER A 23 -26.93 -52.08 2.98
CA SER A 23 -27.19 -51.16 4.08
C SER A 23 -25.94 -50.88 4.93
N TYR A 24 -25.09 -51.92 5.14
CA TYR A 24 -23.82 -51.72 5.83
C TYR A 24 -22.88 -50.83 5.04
N VAL A 25 -22.76 -51.08 3.72
CA VAL A 25 -21.96 -50.23 2.84
C VAL A 25 -22.46 -48.77 2.86
N SER A 26 -23.80 -48.60 2.86
CA SER A 26 -24.43 -47.28 2.96
C SER A 26 -24.07 -46.58 4.28
N LEU A 27 -24.09 -47.31 5.41
CA LEU A 27 -23.71 -46.73 6.71
C LEU A 27 -22.24 -46.33 6.78
N VAL A 28 -21.35 -47.14 6.19
CA VAL A 28 -19.91 -46.80 6.09
C VAL A 28 -19.70 -45.59 5.17
N GLU A 29 -20.36 -45.56 4.01
CA GLU A 29 -20.26 -44.42 3.07
C GLU A 29 -20.79 -43.10 3.65
N ASN A 30 -21.69 -43.15 4.59
CA ASN A 30 -22.27 -41.99 5.28
C ASN A 30 -21.57 -41.66 6.60
N GLY A 31 -20.44 -42.32 6.91
CA GLY A 31 -19.68 -42.09 8.15
C GLY A 31 -20.41 -42.54 9.44
N ARG A 32 -21.54 -43.23 9.30
CA ARG A 32 -22.35 -43.71 10.44
C ARG A 32 -21.82 -44.99 11.05
N ARG A 33 -20.84 -45.64 10.40
CA ARG A 33 -20.20 -46.85 10.90
C ARG A 33 -18.76 -46.96 10.45
N ILE A 34 -17.85 -47.23 11.37
CA ILE A 34 -16.45 -47.49 11.10
C ILE A 34 -16.28 -48.99 10.82
N PRO A 35 -15.77 -49.39 9.65
CA PRO A 35 -15.52 -50.80 9.34
C PRO A 35 -14.32 -51.32 10.13
N SER A 36 -14.34 -52.61 10.47
CA SER A 36 -13.13 -53.25 11.02
C SER A 36 -12.01 -53.29 9.96
N ALA A 37 -10.75 -53.42 10.39
CA ALA A 37 -9.61 -53.47 9.49
C ALA A 37 -9.70 -54.57 8.42
N LYS A 38 -10.36 -55.69 8.72
CA LYS A 38 -10.64 -56.79 7.80
C LYS A 38 -11.64 -56.36 6.71
N ILE A 39 -12.73 -55.71 7.12
CA ILE A 39 -13.77 -55.22 6.21
C ILE A 39 -13.23 -54.06 5.36
N ALA A 40 -12.45 -53.14 5.92
CA ALA A 40 -11.83 -52.06 5.22
C ALA A 40 -10.90 -52.55 4.08
N ARG A 41 -10.10 -53.57 4.34
CA ARG A 41 -9.26 -54.23 3.32
C ARG A 41 -10.08 -54.85 2.20
N SER A 42 -11.13 -55.63 2.54
CA SER A 42 -12.02 -56.24 1.54
C SER A 42 -12.73 -55.22 0.67
N ILE A 43 -13.13 -54.08 1.24
CA ILE A 43 -13.72 -52.98 0.45
C ILE A 43 -12.67 -52.32 -0.44
N ALA A 44 -11.44 -52.11 0.06
CA ALA A 44 -10.34 -51.55 -0.72
C ALA A 44 -9.96 -52.44 -1.91
N GLU A 45 -9.83 -53.71 -1.70
CA GLU A 45 -9.55 -54.71 -2.74
C GLU A 45 -10.62 -54.69 -3.85
N ARG A 46 -11.90 -54.62 -3.50
CA ARG A 46 -13.03 -54.55 -4.46
C ARG A 46 -13.07 -53.24 -5.23
N LEU A 47 -12.57 -52.18 -4.63
CA LEU A 47 -12.43 -50.85 -5.29
C LEU A 47 -11.07 -50.68 -6.00
N GLY A 48 -10.23 -51.73 -6.05
CA GLY A 48 -8.91 -51.66 -6.70
C GLY A 48 -8.00 -50.58 -6.10
N THR A 49 -8.10 -50.35 -4.77
CA THR A 49 -7.39 -49.28 -4.07
C THR A 49 -6.80 -49.80 -2.75
N THR A 50 -6.12 -48.95 -1.97
CA THR A 50 -5.63 -49.32 -0.64
C THR A 50 -6.51 -48.77 0.49
N VAL A 51 -6.42 -49.35 1.68
CA VAL A 51 -7.15 -48.86 2.85
C VAL A 51 -6.71 -47.45 3.23
N GLU A 52 -5.40 -47.18 3.06
CA GLU A 52 -4.80 -45.89 3.29
C GLU A 52 -5.37 -44.81 2.31
N ALA A 53 -5.53 -45.17 1.03
CA ALA A 53 -6.13 -44.26 0.03
C ALA A 53 -7.64 -44.04 0.31
N LEU A 54 -8.36 -45.03 0.83
CA LEU A 54 -9.77 -44.88 1.25
C LEU A 54 -9.91 -44.10 2.56
N SER A 55 -8.92 -44.19 3.45
CA SER A 55 -8.86 -43.44 4.72
C SER A 55 -8.31 -42.03 4.53
N ALA A 56 -7.44 -41.83 3.54
CA ALA A 56 -6.93 -40.52 3.14
C ALA A 56 -7.98 -39.65 2.43
N ALA A 57 -9.15 -40.21 2.05
CA ALA A 57 -10.32 -39.41 1.78
C ALA A 57 -10.82 -38.86 3.13
N GLU A 58 -10.17 -37.77 3.60
CA GLU A 58 -10.59 -37.01 4.79
C GLU A 58 -12.10 -36.82 4.78
N GLU A 59 -12.77 -37.14 5.90
CA GLU A 59 -14.20 -36.90 6.02
C GLU A 59 -14.50 -35.44 5.69
N PRO A 60 -15.54 -35.12 4.91
CA PRO A 60 -15.92 -33.72 4.62
C PRO A 60 -16.04 -32.87 5.88
N GLY A 61 -16.41 -33.48 7.02
CA GLY A 61 -16.46 -32.84 8.33
C GLY A 61 -15.09 -32.48 8.91
N ALA A 62 -14.07 -33.29 8.71
CA ALA A 62 -12.71 -32.99 9.19
C ALA A 62 -12.09 -31.82 8.42
N ARG A 63 -12.24 -31.82 7.09
CA ARG A 63 -11.80 -30.69 6.23
C ARG A 63 -12.51 -29.38 6.58
N LEU A 64 -13.82 -29.41 6.79
CA LEU A 64 -14.60 -28.27 7.23
C LEU A 64 -14.11 -27.75 8.59
N SER A 65 -13.88 -28.67 9.56
CA SER A 65 -13.37 -28.32 10.88
C SER A 65 -11.97 -27.68 10.82
N GLU A 66 -11.09 -28.20 9.97
CA GLU A 66 -9.76 -27.63 9.76
C GLU A 66 -9.83 -26.23 9.13
N ARG A 67 -10.63 -26.07 8.06
CA ARG A 67 -10.87 -24.77 7.42
C ARG A 67 -11.44 -23.74 8.40
N LEU A 68 -12.42 -24.13 9.22
CA LEU A 68 -12.98 -23.26 10.25
C LEU A 68 -11.93 -22.90 11.32
N GLY A 69 -11.02 -23.81 11.65
CA GLY A 69 -9.90 -23.55 12.54
C GLY A 69 -8.94 -22.48 11.97
N LEU A 70 -8.63 -22.54 10.66
CA LEU A 70 -7.80 -21.54 9.97
C LEU A 70 -8.50 -20.18 9.91
N VAL A 71 -9.80 -20.15 9.58
CA VAL A 71 -10.60 -18.91 9.58
C VAL A 71 -10.62 -18.30 10.98
N GLY A 72 -10.77 -19.12 12.03
CA GLY A 72 -10.70 -18.64 13.42
C GLY A 72 -9.36 -17.99 13.77
N GLN A 73 -8.25 -18.53 13.24
CA GLN A 73 -6.92 -17.94 13.43
C GLN A 73 -6.75 -16.63 12.64
N LEU A 74 -7.31 -16.50 11.42
CA LEU A 74 -7.34 -15.23 10.69
C LEU A 74 -8.10 -14.15 11.47
N VAL A 75 -9.26 -14.51 12.03
CA VAL A 75 -10.03 -13.57 12.87
C VAL A 75 -9.24 -13.15 14.11
N ALA A 76 -8.53 -14.09 14.77
CA ALA A 76 -7.66 -13.75 15.89
C ALA A 76 -6.49 -12.83 15.49
N ALA A 77 -5.88 -13.07 14.32
CA ALA A 77 -4.82 -12.21 13.79
C ALA A 77 -5.33 -10.79 13.53
N ARG A 78 -6.52 -10.64 12.94
CA ARG A 78 -7.15 -9.32 12.74
C ARG A 78 -7.45 -8.61 14.08
N ALA A 79 -7.90 -9.36 15.09
CA ALA A 79 -8.09 -8.80 16.43
C ALA A 79 -6.77 -8.29 17.02
N SER A 80 -5.66 -9.02 16.83
CA SER A 80 -4.32 -8.57 17.24
C SER A 80 -3.87 -7.31 16.47
N GLN A 81 -4.16 -7.23 15.17
CA GLN A 81 -3.88 -6.01 14.37
C GLN A 81 -4.66 -4.80 14.91
N LEU A 82 -5.95 -4.96 15.19
CA LEU A 82 -6.80 -3.89 15.75
C LEU A 82 -6.32 -3.43 17.13
N ALA A 83 -5.76 -4.36 17.92
CA ALA A 83 -5.13 -4.03 19.21
C ALA A 83 -3.73 -3.42 19.09
N GLY A 84 -3.17 -3.33 17.87
CA GLY A 84 -1.81 -2.84 17.64
C GLY A 84 -0.70 -3.84 17.95
N ASP A 85 -1.04 -5.10 18.29
CA ASP A 85 -0.05 -6.17 18.52
C ASP A 85 0.36 -6.82 17.19
N TRP A 86 1.15 -6.08 16.43
CA TRP A 86 1.65 -6.50 15.11
C TRP A 86 2.52 -7.76 15.20
N ALA A 87 3.26 -7.94 16.30
CA ALA A 87 4.10 -9.12 16.49
C ALA A 87 3.27 -10.39 16.72
N ALA A 88 2.19 -10.32 17.49
CA ALA A 88 1.27 -11.44 17.65
C ALA A 88 0.53 -11.74 16.35
N ALA A 89 0.04 -10.72 15.65
CA ALA A 89 -0.63 -10.87 14.36
C ALA A 89 0.27 -11.60 13.35
N ARG A 90 1.56 -11.20 13.24
CA ARG A 90 2.53 -11.86 12.37
C ARG A 90 2.65 -13.36 12.69
N ARG A 91 2.89 -13.72 13.96
CA ARG A 91 3.05 -15.14 14.35
C ARG A 91 1.80 -15.96 14.03
N GLN A 92 0.62 -15.39 14.25
CA GLN A 92 -0.65 -16.07 13.96
C GLN A 92 -0.84 -16.30 12.46
N LEU A 93 -0.51 -15.31 11.62
CA LEU A 93 -0.61 -15.40 10.17
C LEU A 93 0.42 -16.35 9.57
N GLU A 94 1.67 -16.34 10.06
CA GLU A 94 2.70 -17.30 9.67
C GLU A 94 2.23 -18.74 9.95
N ALA A 95 1.61 -18.98 11.10
CA ALA A 95 1.04 -20.29 11.45
C ALA A 95 -0.13 -20.70 10.53
N VAL A 96 -0.97 -19.75 10.09
CA VAL A 96 -2.04 -20.04 9.11
C VAL A 96 -1.44 -20.40 7.76
N VAL A 97 -0.48 -19.62 7.27
CA VAL A 97 0.23 -19.86 5.99
C VAL A 97 0.90 -21.23 5.96
N GLU A 98 1.55 -21.63 7.07
CA GLU A 98 2.24 -22.92 7.19
C GLU A 98 1.26 -24.10 7.18
N ARG A 99 0.08 -23.93 7.76
CA ARG A 99 -0.95 -24.98 7.87
C ARG A 99 -1.88 -25.06 6.67
N ALA A 100 -2.10 -23.98 5.94
CA ALA A 100 -3.00 -23.92 4.81
C ALA A 100 -2.36 -24.55 3.56
N GLY A 101 -2.29 -25.87 3.49
CA GLY A 101 -1.62 -26.64 2.44
C GLY A 101 -2.54 -27.42 1.49
N GLY A 102 -3.86 -27.49 1.75
CA GLY A 102 -4.83 -28.22 0.94
C GLY A 102 -5.40 -27.39 -0.23
N ALA A 103 -5.76 -28.05 -1.34
CA ALA A 103 -6.36 -27.38 -2.50
C ALA A 103 -7.68 -26.66 -2.18
N ASP A 104 -8.44 -27.12 -1.18
CA ASP A 104 -9.68 -26.47 -0.73
C ASP A 104 -9.44 -25.27 0.21
N GLN A 105 -8.16 -24.88 0.42
CA GLN A 105 -7.74 -23.83 1.36
C GLN A 105 -7.01 -22.67 0.66
N ASP A 106 -6.98 -22.65 -0.67
CA ASP A 106 -6.25 -21.66 -1.47
C ASP A 106 -6.68 -20.23 -1.15
N GLU A 107 -7.99 -19.98 -0.97
CA GLU A 107 -8.52 -18.65 -0.61
C GLU A 107 -8.05 -18.20 0.78
N VAL A 108 -8.11 -19.10 1.78
CA VAL A 108 -7.67 -18.80 3.15
C VAL A 108 -6.16 -18.56 3.19
N ARG A 109 -5.39 -19.34 2.41
CA ARG A 109 -3.95 -19.18 2.27
C ARG A 109 -3.61 -17.83 1.64
N TRP A 110 -4.30 -17.47 0.54
CA TRP A 110 -4.12 -16.18 -0.12
C TRP A 110 -4.41 -15.02 0.85
N GLU A 111 -5.52 -15.09 1.57
CA GLU A 111 -5.91 -14.08 2.54
C GLU A 111 -4.89 -13.96 3.68
N ALA A 112 -4.38 -15.09 4.19
CA ALA A 112 -3.33 -15.09 5.20
C ALA A 112 -2.04 -14.44 4.70
N HIS A 113 -1.64 -14.70 3.46
CA HIS A 113 -0.47 -14.05 2.84
C HIS A 113 -0.68 -12.55 2.67
N TRP A 114 -1.89 -12.12 2.27
CA TRP A 114 -2.24 -10.71 2.13
C TRP A 114 -2.18 -9.97 3.47
N GLU A 115 -2.81 -10.52 4.49
CA GLU A 115 -2.77 -9.96 5.84
C GLU A 115 -1.33 -9.94 6.40
N LEU A 116 -0.54 -10.99 6.12
CA LEU A 116 0.86 -11.04 6.52
C LEU A 116 1.69 -9.96 5.84
N ALA A 117 1.50 -9.72 4.53
CA ALA A 117 2.14 -8.63 3.82
C ALA A 117 1.81 -7.28 4.46
N THR A 118 0.52 -7.03 4.78
CA THR A 118 0.08 -5.80 5.46
C THR A 118 0.76 -5.63 6.83
N VAL A 119 0.86 -6.70 7.63
CA VAL A 119 1.53 -6.67 8.94
C VAL A 119 3.02 -6.41 8.82
N LEU A 120 3.69 -6.99 7.82
CA LEU A 120 5.12 -6.77 7.56
C LEU A 120 5.41 -5.30 7.22
N GLY A 121 4.54 -4.65 6.44
CA GLY A 121 4.62 -3.22 6.18
C GLY A 121 4.45 -2.34 7.44
N ARG A 122 3.70 -2.84 8.45
CA ARG A 122 3.56 -2.14 9.74
C ARG A 122 4.72 -2.36 10.69
N LEU A 123 5.47 -3.45 10.52
CA LEU A 123 6.66 -3.80 11.31
C LEU A 123 7.96 -3.20 10.77
N ASP A 124 7.86 -2.38 9.72
CA ASP A 124 9.02 -1.74 9.07
C ASP A 124 10.06 -2.78 8.59
N ASP A 125 9.54 -3.85 7.93
CA ASP A 125 10.34 -4.90 7.30
C ASP A 125 10.09 -4.91 5.78
N PRO A 126 10.62 -3.92 5.04
CA PRO A 126 10.32 -3.74 3.62
C PRO A 126 10.76 -4.93 2.77
N ALA A 127 11.86 -5.57 3.11
CA ALA A 127 12.38 -6.72 2.35
C ALA A 127 11.42 -7.92 2.41
N ARG A 128 10.90 -8.25 3.60
CA ARG A 128 9.90 -9.31 3.75
C ARG A 128 8.54 -8.92 3.20
N HIS A 129 8.16 -7.65 3.34
CA HIS A 129 6.93 -7.10 2.76
C HIS A 129 6.95 -7.26 1.24
N GLU A 130 8.03 -6.83 0.56
CA GLU A 130 8.17 -7.00 -0.88
C GLU A 130 8.14 -8.48 -1.28
N ALA A 131 8.88 -9.33 -0.58
CA ALA A 131 8.89 -10.77 -0.87
C ALA A 131 7.51 -11.42 -0.74
N ALA A 132 6.71 -11.00 0.26
CA ALA A 132 5.34 -11.47 0.45
C ALA A 132 4.41 -11.01 -0.69
N LEU A 133 4.50 -9.74 -1.09
CA LEU A 133 3.70 -9.20 -2.21
C LEU A 133 4.08 -9.86 -3.55
N ARG A 134 5.37 -10.07 -3.83
CA ARG A 134 5.80 -10.78 -5.05
C ARG A 134 5.31 -12.22 -5.08
N ARG A 135 5.32 -12.92 -3.95
CA ARG A 135 4.73 -14.27 -3.84
C ARG A 135 3.24 -14.26 -4.14
N LEU A 136 2.50 -13.27 -3.62
CA LEU A 136 1.07 -13.09 -3.93
C LEU A 136 0.84 -12.80 -5.41
N LEU A 137 1.69 -12.03 -6.05
CA LEU A 137 1.57 -11.74 -7.49
C LEU A 137 1.71 -13.01 -8.34
N ASP A 138 2.56 -13.94 -7.90
CA ASP A 138 2.78 -15.25 -8.55
C ASP A 138 1.69 -16.29 -8.23
N ASP A 139 0.83 -16.03 -7.25
CA ASP A 139 -0.23 -16.96 -6.83
C ASP A 139 -1.27 -17.17 -7.96
N PRO A 140 -1.71 -18.42 -8.21
CA PRO A 140 -2.74 -18.71 -9.24
C PRO A 140 -4.04 -17.94 -9.07
N LEU A 141 -4.51 -17.68 -7.84
CA LEU A 141 -5.71 -16.88 -7.59
C LEU A 141 -5.52 -15.43 -8.04
N THR A 142 -4.37 -14.85 -7.74
CA THR A 142 -4.03 -13.49 -8.19
C THR A 142 -4.02 -13.40 -9.72
N ARG A 143 -3.42 -14.40 -10.40
CA ARG A 143 -3.33 -14.41 -11.87
C ARG A 143 -4.69 -14.52 -12.56
N THR A 144 -5.67 -15.12 -11.91
CA THR A 144 -7.02 -15.33 -12.48
C THR A 144 -8.02 -14.24 -12.09
N ALA A 145 -7.72 -13.44 -11.06
CA ALA A 145 -8.63 -12.44 -10.52
C ALA A 145 -8.04 -11.01 -10.69
N PRO A 146 -8.49 -10.22 -11.70
CA PRO A 146 -7.96 -8.87 -11.96
C PRO A 146 -7.97 -7.95 -10.75
N VAL A 147 -8.99 -8.04 -9.89
CA VAL A 147 -9.09 -7.23 -8.66
C VAL A 147 -7.98 -7.57 -7.66
N LEU A 148 -7.67 -8.86 -7.44
CA LEU A 148 -6.60 -9.28 -6.56
C LEU A 148 -5.24 -8.88 -7.14
N HIS A 149 -5.05 -9.07 -8.44
CA HIS A 149 -3.84 -8.66 -9.15
C HIS A 149 -3.61 -7.16 -9.00
N ALA A 150 -4.62 -6.33 -9.25
CA ALA A 150 -4.53 -4.89 -9.10
C ALA A 150 -4.13 -4.49 -7.68
N ARG A 151 -4.75 -5.07 -6.66
CA ARG A 151 -4.42 -4.77 -5.25
C ARG A 151 -2.96 -5.07 -4.92
N VAL A 152 -2.46 -6.23 -5.32
CA VAL A 152 -1.06 -6.60 -5.07
C VAL A 152 -0.11 -5.68 -5.84
N ALA A 153 -0.41 -5.37 -7.10
CA ALA A 153 0.40 -4.48 -7.93
C ALA A 153 0.42 -3.04 -7.38
N ILE A 154 -0.71 -2.52 -6.87
CA ILE A 154 -0.80 -1.21 -6.22
C ILE A 154 0.08 -1.16 -4.97
N GLU A 155 0.00 -2.17 -4.10
CA GLU A 155 0.83 -2.23 -2.88
C GLU A 155 2.31 -2.31 -3.22
N LEU A 156 2.70 -3.10 -4.24
CA LEU A 156 4.08 -3.13 -4.73
C LEU A 156 4.51 -1.77 -5.26
N ALA A 157 3.67 -1.09 -6.03
CA ALA A 157 3.98 0.24 -6.55
C ALA A 157 4.21 1.25 -5.42
N GLN A 158 3.37 1.23 -4.38
CA GLN A 158 3.50 2.11 -3.23
C GLN A 158 4.73 1.79 -2.39
N LEU A 159 5.00 0.51 -2.12
CA LEU A 159 6.19 0.07 -1.40
C LEU A 159 7.46 0.53 -2.13
N LEU A 160 7.58 0.24 -3.42
CA LEU A 160 8.75 0.58 -4.22
C LEU A 160 8.95 2.10 -4.34
N ARG A 161 7.85 2.87 -4.39
CA ARG A 161 7.89 4.32 -4.32
C ARG A 161 8.45 4.82 -2.99
N THR A 162 8.01 4.25 -1.86
CA THR A 162 8.51 4.61 -0.53
C THR A 162 9.95 4.17 -0.30
N GLU A 163 10.40 3.07 -0.94
CA GLU A 163 11.78 2.59 -0.90
C GLU A 163 12.72 3.33 -1.87
N GLY A 164 12.23 4.32 -2.62
CA GLY A 164 13.03 5.06 -3.59
C GLY A 164 13.37 4.27 -4.85
N ARG A 165 12.52 3.30 -5.24
CA ARG A 165 12.65 2.50 -6.46
C ARG A 165 11.58 2.90 -7.46
N LEU A 166 11.49 4.20 -7.73
CA LEU A 166 10.42 4.80 -8.55
C LEU A 166 10.21 4.15 -9.92
N PRO A 167 11.24 3.81 -10.73
CA PRO A 167 11.02 3.18 -12.03
C PRO A 167 10.30 1.82 -11.93
N GLU A 168 10.58 1.05 -10.89
CA GLU A 168 9.87 -0.21 -10.65
C GLU A 168 8.44 0.05 -10.14
N GLY A 169 8.27 1.04 -9.27
CA GLY A 169 6.96 1.48 -8.78
C GLY A 169 6.02 1.89 -9.92
N VAL A 170 6.52 2.68 -10.89
CA VAL A 170 5.75 3.07 -12.09
C VAL A 170 5.31 1.84 -12.87
N ARG A 171 6.18 0.85 -13.10
CA ARG A 171 5.84 -0.37 -13.84
C ARG A 171 4.68 -1.15 -13.19
N PHE A 172 4.71 -1.33 -11.86
CA PHE A 172 3.63 -2.01 -11.15
C PHE A 172 2.34 -1.19 -11.13
N ALA A 173 2.43 0.13 -11.04
CA ALA A 173 1.27 1.00 -11.16
C ALA A 173 0.63 0.94 -12.57
N GLU A 174 1.43 0.91 -13.63
CA GLU A 174 0.96 0.68 -15.01
C GLU A 174 0.31 -0.70 -15.17
N GLU A 175 0.89 -1.72 -14.56
CA GLU A 175 0.29 -3.06 -14.54
C GLU A 175 -1.07 -3.05 -13.84
N ALA A 176 -1.20 -2.38 -12.68
CA ALA A 176 -2.47 -2.23 -11.98
C ALA A 176 -3.53 -1.52 -12.84
N VAL A 177 -3.18 -0.44 -13.53
CA VAL A 177 -4.08 0.26 -14.47
C VAL A 177 -4.51 -0.66 -15.61
N ARG A 178 -3.58 -1.41 -16.19
CA ARG A 178 -3.86 -2.34 -17.29
C ARG A 178 -4.84 -3.45 -16.88
N VAL A 179 -4.65 -4.08 -15.71
CA VAL A 179 -5.53 -5.18 -15.27
C VAL A 179 -6.90 -4.71 -14.77
N THR A 180 -7.04 -3.42 -14.45
CA THR A 180 -8.33 -2.82 -14.06
C THR A 180 -9.08 -2.17 -15.21
N ALA A 181 -8.51 -2.12 -16.43
CA ALA A 181 -9.09 -1.40 -17.57
C ALA A 181 -10.50 -1.88 -17.92
N ASP A 182 -10.75 -3.19 -17.84
CA ASP A 182 -12.03 -3.82 -18.17
C ASP A 182 -13.04 -3.84 -17.01
N LEU A 183 -12.66 -3.34 -15.82
CA LEU A 183 -13.59 -3.21 -14.70
C LEU A 183 -14.56 -2.06 -14.97
N GLU A 184 -15.78 -2.16 -14.43
CA GLU A 184 -16.78 -1.10 -14.55
C GLU A 184 -16.29 0.24 -14.00
N PRO A 185 -16.67 1.38 -14.63
CA PRO A 185 -16.39 2.71 -14.09
C PRO A 185 -16.91 2.87 -12.65
N GLY A 186 -16.19 3.59 -11.82
CA GLY A 186 -16.56 3.80 -10.40
C GLY A 186 -16.13 2.66 -9.46
N ARG A 187 -15.47 1.63 -9.96
CA ARG A 187 -14.84 0.62 -9.10
C ARG A 187 -13.66 1.25 -8.35
N PRO A 188 -13.58 1.05 -7.02
CA PRO A 188 -12.48 1.59 -6.21
C PRO A 188 -11.09 1.20 -6.72
N GLU A 189 -10.94 -0.02 -7.23
CA GLU A 189 -9.68 -0.55 -7.71
C GLU A 189 -9.14 0.23 -8.94
N ARG A 190 -10.03 0.73 -9.80
CA ARG A 190 -9.64 1.58 -10.94
C ARG A 190 -9.05 2.90 -10.46
N ALA A 191 -9.75 3.57 -9.55
CA ALA A 191 -9.28 4.84 -8.98
C ALA A 191 -7.97 4.66 -8.20
N GLN A 192 -7.85 3.58 -7.41
CA GLN A 192 -6.62 3.26 -6.67
C GLN A 192 -5.42 3.01 -7.61
N ALA A 193 -5.62 2.22 -8.67
CA ALA A 193 -4.58 1.95 -9.66
C ALA A 193 -4.11 3.25 -10.35
N ARG A 194 -5.05 4.09 -10.76
CA ARG A 194 -4.75 5.34 -11.43
C ARG A 194 -4.09 6.36 -10.49
N MET A 195 -4.52 6.41 -9.23
CA MET A 195 -3.88 7.22 -8.19
C MET A 195 -2.43 6.78 -7.94
N ALA A 196 -2.17 5.48 -7.85
CA ALA A 196 -0.82 4.94 -7.69
C ALA A 196 0.07 5.31 -8.89
N LEU A 197 -0.45 5.19 -10.12
CA LEU A 197 0.28 5.56 -11.33
C LEU A 197 0.56 7.07 -11.39
N LEU A 198 -0.43 7.91 -11.11
CA LEU A 198 -0.24 9.37 -11.09
C LEU A 198 0.79 9.77 -10.04
N SER A 199 0.71 9.22 -8.82
CA SER A 199 1.66 9.53 -7.75
C SER A 199 3.08 9.12 -8.12
N ALA A 200 3.26 7.92 -8.66
CA ALA A 200 4.57 7.45 -9.09
C ALA A 200 5.12 8.25 -10.29
N SER A 201 4.28 8.62 -11.26
CA SER A 201 4.66 9.44 -12.42
C SER A 201 5.07 10.86 -12.02
N VAL A 202 4.38 11.47 -11.06
CA VAL A 202 4.74 12.79 -10.53
C VAL A 202 6.08 12.74 -9.82
N ASP A 203 6.29 11.78 -8.92
CA ASP A 203 7.53 11.63 -8.16
C ASP A 203 8.73 11.26 -9.08
N SER A 204 8.51 10.50 -10.16
CA SER A 204 9.56 10.19 -11.15
C SER A 204 9.84 11.34 -12.12
N GLY A 205 8.98 12.37 -12.16
CA GLY A 205 9.14 13.55 -13.00
C GLY A 205 8.53 13.44 -14.40
N GLU A 206 7.61 12.50 -14.64
CA GLU A 206 6.85 12.36 -15.88
C GLU A 206 5.67 13.36 -15.94
N TRP A 207 5.95 14.65 -15.76
CA TRP A 207 4.93 15.67 -15.56
C TRP A 207 4.05 15.92 -16.78
N SER A 208 4.55 15.72 -17.99
CA SER A 208 3.75 15.86 -19.22
C SER A 208 2.59 14.82 -19.28
N ARG A 209 2.74 13.67 -18.63
CA ARG A 209 1.72 12.64 -18.51
C ARG A 209 0.77 12.90 -17.33
N ALA A 210 1.25 13.62 -16.31
CA ALA A 210 0.54 13.82 -15.07
C ALA A 210 -0.81 14.55 -15.24
N GLU A 211 -0.87 15.56 -16.13
CA GLU A 211 -2.11 16.29 -16.43
C GLU A 211 -3.21 15.37 -16.99
N GLN A 212 -2.87 14.54 -17.98
CA GLN A 212 -3.81 13.57 -18.55
C GLN A 212 -4.27 12.56 -17.49
N LEU A 213 -3.32 11.96 -16.75
CA LEU A 213 -3.63 11.00 -15.68
C LEU A 213 -4.49 11.65 -14.58
N GLY A 214 -4.24 12.92 -14.27
CA GLY A 214 -5.04 13.70 -13.33
C GLY A 214 -6.49 13.86 -13.77
N ALA A 215 -6.73 14.23 -15.05
CA ALA A 215 -8.07 14.36 -15.60
C ALA A 215 -8.83 13.01 -15.58
N GLU A 216 -8.13 11.92 -15.96
CA GLU A 216 -8.69 10.58 -15.91
C GLU A 216 -9.01 10.13 -14.48
N LEU A 217 -8.13 10.39 -13.51
CA LEU A 217 -8.35 10.06 -12.10
C LEU A 217 -9.53 10.86 -11.52
N ARG A 218 -9.64 12.14 -11.86
CA ARG A 218 -10.77 12.99 -11.41
C ARG A 218 -12.11 12.42 -11.87
N ALA A 219 -12.19 11.95 -13.11
CA ALA A 219 -13.39 11.29 -13.64
C ALA A 219 -13.71 9.97 -12.93
N GLU A 220 -12.71 9.16 -12.63
CA GLU A 220 -12.86 7.90 -11.89
C GLU A 220 -13.25 8.11 -10.42
N ALA A 221 -12.77 9.19 -9.80
CA ALA A 221 -13.04 9.51 -8.40
C ALA A 221 -14.42 10.15 -8.19
N ALA A 222 -15.00 10.78 -9.21
CA ALA A 222 -16.28 11.51 -9.09
C ALA A 222 -17.44 10.65 -8.56
N PRO A 223 -17.64 9.38 -8.99
CA PRO A 223 -18.72 8.52 -8.49
C PRO A 223 -18.40 7.87 -7.13
N LEU A 224 -17.17 8.00 -6.60
CA LEU A 224 -16.79 7.38 -5.33
C LEU A 224 -17.50 8.08 -4.15
N PRO A 225 -17.87 7.34 -3.09
CA PRO A 225 -18.38 7.94 -1.87
C PRO A 225 -17.31 8.82 -1.22
N ALA A 226 -17.75 9.77 -0.39
CA ALA A 226 -16.85 10.54 0.46
C ALA A 226 -16.02 9.59 1.36
N GLY A 227 -14.76 9.92 1.59
CA GLY A 227 -13.85 9.11 2.39
C GLY A 227 -12.40 9.16 1.89
N GLU A 228 -11.54 8.34 2.48
CA GLU A 228 -10.10 8.38 2.28
C GLU A 228 -9.67 8.19 0.81
N LEU A 229 -10.33 7.30 0.07
CA LEU A 229 -9.97 7.05 -1.32
C LEU A 229 -10.25 8.26 -2.21
N ARG A 230 -11.42 8.89 -2.06
CA ARG A 230 -11.76 10.10 -2.82
C ARG A 230 -10.87 11.27 -2.43
N ALA A 231 -10.58 11.44 -1.14
CA ALA A 231 -9.64 12.43 -0.65
C ALA A 231 -8.23 12.25 -1.23
N GLY A 232 -7.72 11.01 -1.23
CA GLY A 232 -6.42 10.68 -1.82
C GLY A 232 -6.37 10.95 -3.33
N ALA A 233 -7.45 10.61 -4.06
CA ALA A 233 -7.55 10.88 -5.49
C ALA A 233 -7.53 12.38 -5.80
N LEU A 234 -8.31 13.18 -5.08
CA LEU A 234 -8.31 14.65 -5.23
C LEU A 234 -6.95 15.27 -4.90
N TRP A 235 -6.29 14.76 -3.87
CA TRP A 235 -4.92 15.18 -3.53
C TRP A 235 -3.93 14.85 -4.67
N ALA A 236 -3.98 13.64 -5.25
CA ALA A 236 -3.12 13.30 -6.38
C ALA A 236 -3.38 14.23 -7.59
N VAL A 237 -4.66 14.51 -7.89
CA VAL A 237 -5.04 15.46 -8.96
C VAL A 237 -4.51 16.86 -8.68
N ALA A 238 -4.57 17.33 -7.43
CA ALA A 238 -4.03 18.62 -7.03
C ALA A 238 -2.53 18.75 -7.34
N GLY A 239 -1.75 17.70 -7.05
CA GLY A 239 -0.32 17.68 -7.40
C GLY A 239 -0.08 17.81 -8.91
N ALA A 240 -0.86 17.12 -9.73
CA ALA A 240 -0.78 17.24 -11.18
C ALA A 240 -1.16 18.64 -11.68
N GLN A 241 -2.22 19.24 -11.16
CA GLN A 241 -2.65 20.59 -11.52
C GLN A 241 -1.63 21.65 -11.13
N TYR A 242 -1.02 21.52 -9.96
CA TYR A 242 0.06 22.43 -9.58
C TYR A 242 1.24 22.38 -10.56
N LEU A 243 1.67 21.17 -10.95
CA LEU A 243 2.77 21.00 -11.91
C LEU A 243 2.40 21.48 -13.33
N ALA A 244 1.12 21.47 -13.68
CA ALA A 244 0.59 22.05 -14.92
C ALA A 244 0.53 23.60 -14.90
N GLY A 245 0.85 24.23 -13.76
CA GLY A 245 0.82 25.69 -13.60
C GLY A 245 -0.51 26.27 -13.11
N HIS A 246 -1.35 25.43 -12.49
CA HIS A 246 -2.66 25.82 -11.94
C HIS A 246 -2.67 25.74 -10.40
N PRO A 247 -1.89 26.60 -9.68
CA PRO A 247 -1.76 26.52 -8.22
C PRO A 247 -3.08 26.79 -7.47
N ASP A 248 -3.91 27.70 -7.96
CA ASP A 248 -5.18 28.03 -7.32
C ASP A 248 -6.14 26.81 -7.35
N GLU A 249 -6.28 26.16 -8.50
CA GLU A 249 -7.08 24.93 -8.63
C GLU A 249 -6.52 23.80 -7.76
N ALA A 250 -5.19 23.69 -7.66
CA ALA A 250 -4.56 22.71 -6.79
C ALA A 250 -4.90 22.92 -5.30
N LEU A 251 -4.90 24.16 -4.82
CA LEU A 251 -5.29 24.50 -3.45
C LEU A 251 -6.77 24.25 -3.18
N GLU A 252 -7.65 24.58 -4.14
CA GLU A 252 -9.08 24.25 -4.06
C GLU A 252 -9.30 22.73 -3.97
N LEU A 253 -8.61 21.94 -4.79
CA LEU A 253 -8.70 20.48 -4.76
C LEU A 253 -8.20 19.88 -3.44
N LEU A 254 -7.14 20.43 -2.85
CA LEU A 254 -6.67 19.99 -1.52
C LEU A 254 -7.67 20.35 -0.41
N THR A 255 -8.38 21.47 -0.55
CA THR A 255 -9.47 21.84 0.37
C THR A 255 -10.63 20.86 0.21
N GLU A 256 -11.07 20.59 -1.03
CA GLU A 256 -12.10 19.59 -1.30
C GLU A 256 -11.70 18.21 -0.75
N ALA A 257 -10.42 17.81 -0.88
CA ALA A 257 -9.92 16.55 -0.34
C ALA A 257 -10.04 16.46 1.19
N GLU A 258 -9.73 17.55 1.92
CA GLU A 258 -9.94 17.62 3.37
C GLU A 258 -11.41 17.45 3.76
N ASP A 259 -12.33 18.04 2.98
CA ASP A 259 -13.78 17.98 3.21
C ASP A 259 -14.36 16.57 2.96
N GLN A 260 -13.66 15.71 2.18
CA GLN A 260 -14.07 14.31 2.03
C GLN A 260 -13.83 13.46 3.28
N LEU A 261 -13.00 13.91 4.21
CA LEU A 261 -12.62 13.13 5.38
C LEU A 261 -13.55 13.41 6.56
N ALA A 262 -14.24 12.38 7.06
CA ALA A 262 -14.97 12.47 8.33
C ALA A 262 -13.97 12.61 9.50
N THR A 263 -14.44 13.13 10.65
CA THR A 263 -13.61 13.31 11.86
C THR A 263 -13.02 12.00 12.39
N THR A 264 -13.65 10.88 12.06
CA THR A 264 -13.24 9.51 12.43
C THR A 264 -12.27 8.87 11.45
N ASP A 265 -12.07 9.48 10.26
CA ASP A 265 -11.19 8.93 9.22
C ASP A 265 -9.72 9.05 9.61
N GLY A 266 -8.90 8.25 8.97
CA GLY A 266 -7.50 8.00 9.33
C GLY A 266 -6.69 9.27 9.62
N VAL A 267 -6.33 9.45 10.88
CA VAL A 267 -5.52 10.59 11.36
C VAL A 267 -4.24 10.76 10.54
N ARG A 268 -3.66 9.65 10.09
CA ARG A 268 -2.44 9.65 9.28
C ARG A 268 -2.62 10.33 7.93
N LEU A 269 -3.70 9.99 7.20
CA LEU A 269 -4.00 10.61 5.90
C LEU A 269 -4.28 12.10 6.06
N ARG A 270 -5.07 12.45 7.08
CA ARG A 270 -5.38 13.85 7.40
C ARG A 270 -4.14 14.69 7.67
N LEU A 271 -3.19 14.17 8.47
CA LEU A 271 -1.94 14.86 8.76
C LEU A 271 -1.06 15.02 7.51
N ARG A 272 -0.99 13.98 6.67
CA ARG A 272 -0.22 14.02 5.40
C ARG A 272 -0.84 15.02 4.43
N LEU A 273 -2.16 15.02 4.28
CA LEU A 273 -2.89 15.94 3.42
C LEU A 273 -2.74 17.40 3.90
N ALA A 274 -2.91 17.66 5.20
CA ALA A 274 -2.72 18.98 5.80
C ALA A 274 -1.29 19.49 5.56
N ARG A 275 -0.28 18.63 5.67
CA ARG A 275 1.12 18.95 5.36
C ARG A 275 1.29 19.32 3.88
N ALA A 276 0.74 18.51 2.96
CA ALA A 276 0.82 18.78 1.53
C ALA A 276 0.18 20.12 1.17
N ARG A 277 -1.00 20.39 1.72
CA ARG A 277 -1.70 21.67 1.52
C ARG A 277 -0.91 22.84 2.07
N THR A 278 -0.33 22.72 3.28
CA THR A 278 0.47 23.80 3.89
C THR A 278 1.70 24.10 3.04
N LEU A 279 2.42 23.06 2.58
CA LEU A 279 3.62 23.26 1.76
C LEU A 279 3.29 23.93 0.42
N LEU A 280 2.19 23.50 -0.21
CA LEU A 280 1.74 24.11 -1.46
C LEU A 280 1.29 25.56 -1.27
N ALA A 281 0.56 25.86 -0.20
CA ALA A 281 0.14 27.21 0.13
C ALA A 281 1.35 28.14 0.44
N LEU A 282 2.39 27.61 1.09
CA LEU A 282 3.65 28.33 1.31
C LEU A 282 4.39 28.61 0.00
N ALA A 283 4.30 27.71 -0.97
CA ALA A 283 4.96 27.88 -2.27
C ALA A 283 4.23 28.86 -3.20
N ALA A 284 2.89 28.83 -3.23
CA ALA A 284 2.10 29.52 -4.25
C ALA A 284 0.80 30.19 -3.76
N GLY A 285 0.32 29.89 -2.55
CA GLY A 285 -0.94 30.43 -2.04
C GLY A 285 -0.85 31.82 -1.43
N PRO A 286 -1.99 32.42 -1.03
CA PRO A 286 -2.04 33.67 -0.27
C PRO A 286 -1.27 33.56 1.06
N ALA A 287 -0.67 34.67 1.50
CA ALA A 287 0.18 34.68 2.70
C ALA A 287 -0.60 34.40 3.99
N ASP A 288 -1.80 34.95 4.11
CA ASP A 288 -2.69 34.76 5.25
C ASP A 288 -3.21 33.32 5.35
N GLU A 289 -3.53 32.68 4.23
CA GLU A 289 -3.91 31.26 4.20
C GLU A 289 -2.73 30.37 4.60
N ALA A 290 -1.55 30.60 4.05
CA ALA A 290 -0.35 29.83 4.37
C ALA A 290 -0.02 29.91 5.87
N GLU A 291 -0.12 31.09 6.49
CA GLU A 291 0.14 31.24 7.93
C GLU A 291 -0.94 30.58 8.80
N ALA A 292 -2.22 30.65 8.39
CA ALA A 292 -3.29 29.95 9.07
C ALA A 292 -3.10 28.42 9.04
N LEU A 293 -2.71 27.87 7.89
CA LEU A 293 -2.40 26.44 7.73
C LEU A 293 -1.19 26.03 8.55
N LEU A 294 -0.12 26.82 8.55
CA LEU A 294 1.06 26.57 9.37
C LEU A 294 0.73 26.55 10.87
N THR A 295 -0.12 27.46 11.31
CA THR A 295 -0.61 27.47 12.70
C THR A 295 -1.36 26.18 13.05
N ARG A 296 -2.22 25.68 12.16
CA ARG A 296 -2.90 24.38 12.33
C ARG A 296 -1.91 23.22 12.36
N ALA A 297 -0.86 23.24 11.50
CA ALA A 297 0.16 22.20 11.48
C ALA A 297 0.94 22.15 12.82
N ARG A 298 1.27 23.32 13.40
CA ARG A 298 1.89 23.40 14.75
C ARG A 298 1.00 22.77 15.81
N GLN A 299 -0.29 23.11 15.84
CA GLN A 299 -1.23 22.56 16.81
C GLN A 299 -1.40 21.04 16.67
N ALA A 300 -1.54 20.55 15.42
CA ALA A 300 -1.66 19.11 15.14
C ALA A 300 -0.40 18.34 15.56
N THR A 301 0.79 18.88 15.28
CA THR A 301 2.07 18.25 15.66
C THR A 301 2.26 18.22 17.18
N ALA A 302 1.79 19.25 17.89
CA ALA A 302 1.82 19.28 19.36
C ALA A 302 0.95 18.17 19.99
N LEU A 303 -0.15 17.77 19.32
CA LEU A 303 -1.05 16.75 19.82
C LEU A 303 -0.60 15.31 19.46
N VAL A 304 -0.02 15.12 18.26
CA VAL A 304 0.26 13.77 17.69
C VAL A 304 1.72 13.63 17.26
N GLY A 305 2.63 14.39 17.83
CA GLY A 305 4.01 14.53 17.38
C GLY A 305 4.84 13.25 17.37
N THR A 306 4.88 12.54 16.23
CA THR A 306 5.92 11.54 15.93
C THR A 306 7.24 12.23 15.54
N PRO A 307 8.39 11.53 15.56
CA PRO A 307 9.67 12.11 15.06
C PRO A 307 9.53 12.69 13.65
N ALA A 308 8.94 11.96 12.69
CA ALA A 308 8.75 12.47 11.34
C ALA A 308 7.76 13.64 11.26
N SER A 309 6.70 13.67 12.06
CA SER A 309 5.80 14.83 12.04
C SER A 309 6.48 16.11 12.57
N ARG A 310 7.41 15.99 13.52
CA ARG A 310 8.23 17.12 13.98
C ARG A 310 9.22 17.58 12.90
N THR A 311 9.88 16.64 12.24
CA THR A 311 10.76 16.94 11.08
C THR A 311 10.00 17.68 10.00
N TRP A 312 8.81 17.20 9.62
CA TRP A 312 7.99 17.88 8.62
C TRP A 312 7.48 19.25 9.09
N LEU A 313 7.19 19.44 10.37
CA LEU A 313 6.86 20.78 10.87
C LEU A 313 8.05 21.72 10.72
N ALA A 314 9.27 21.26 11.06
CA ALA A 314 10.48 22.05 10.84
C ALA A 314 10.68 22.43 9.36
N VAL A 315 10.39 21.51 8.43
CA VAL A 315 10.40 21.80 6.98
C VAL A 315 9.39 22.90 6.62
N LEU A 316 8.16 22.83 7.13
CA LEU A 316 7.14 23.85 6.87
C LEU A 316 7.53 25.22 7.46
N GLU A 317 8.08 25.24 8.66
CA GLU A 317 8.56 26.48 9.29
C GLU A 317 9.75 27.07 8.55
N THR A 318 10.68 26.22 8.07
CA THR A 318 11.77 26.63 7.18
C THR A 318 11.25 27.25 5.89
N ALA A 319 10.28 26.60 5.24
CA ALA A 319 9.67 27.13 4.02
C ALA A 319 8.95 28.47 4.24
N ALA A 320 8.29 28.63 5.38
CA ALA A 320 7.65 29.89 5.75
C ALA A 320 8.68 31.03 5.97
N ALA A 321 9.77 30.77 6.68
CA ALA A 321 10.84 31.73 6.91
C ALA A 321 11.50 32.14 5.57
N LEU A 322 11.76 31.16 4.68
CA LEU A 322 12.28 31.42 3.34
C LEU A 322 11.33 32.27 2.49
N ARG A 323 10.03 32.08 2.61
CA ARG A 323 9.02 32.90 1.94
C ARG A 323 9.10 34.38 2.38
N HIS A 324 9.40 34.63 3.65
CA HIS A 324 9.55 35.97 4.21
C HIS A 324 10.99 36.55 4.02
N ASN A 325 11.87 35.83 3.30
CA ASN A 325 13.29 36.17 3.15
C ASN A 325 14.04 36.34 4.51
N ASP A 326 13.62 35.58 5.52
CA ASP A 326 14.27 35.55 6.85
C ASP A 326 15.23 34.36 6.90
N GLY A 327 16.48 34.57 6.41
CA GLY A 327 17.53 33.56 6.38
C GLY A 327 17.89 33.00 7.75
N PRO A 328 18.15 33.86 8.77
CA PRO A 328 18.43 33.39 10.12
C PRO A 328 17.33 32.53 10.73
N ALA A 329 16.07 32.92 10.60
CA ALA A 329 14.94 32.11 11.06
C ALA A 329 14.81 30.79 10.27
N ALA A 330 15.05 30.83 8.97
CA ALA A 330 15.06 29.62 8.14
C ALA A 330 16.13 28.63 8.63
N ALA A 331 17.34 29.09 8.92
CA ALA A 331 18.42 28.25 9.42
C ALA A 331 18.10 27.70 10.85
N GLU A 332 17.50 28.50 11.73
CA GLU A 332 17.06 28.04 13.07
C GLU A 332 16.01 26.92 12.96
N HIS A 333 15.02 27.04 12.07
CA HIS A 333 14.02 26.00 11.86
C HIS A 333 14.61 24.76 11.18
N ALA A 334 15.47 24.95 10.18
CA ALA A 334 16.14 23.89 9.45
C ALA A 334 17.01 23.01 10.37
N ALA A 335 17.66 23.59 11.37
CA ALA A 335 18.43 22.85 12.37
C ALA A 335 17.60 21.83 13.19
N LYS A 336 16.27 21.92 13.17
CA LYS A 336 15.35 21.00 13.82
C LYS A 336 14.93 19.82 12.90
N ILE A 337 15.37 19.80 11.64
CA ILE A 337 15.10 18.74 10.67
C ILE A 337 15.95 17.51 11.03
N ASP A 338 15.29 16.45 11.46
CA ASP A 338 15.93 15.17 11.80
C ASP A 338 15.89 14.20 10.61
N LEU A 339 17.00 14.11 9.88
CA LEU A 339 17.13 13.19 8.73
C LEU A 339 17.20 11.70 9.13
N THR A 340 17.35 11.41 10.44
CA THR A 340 17.41 10.03 10.97
C THR A 340 16.05 9.52 11.42
N ALA A 341 14.99 10.34 11.35
CA ALA A 341 13.64 9.91 11.67
C ALA A 341 13.26 8.70 10.80
N GLY A 342 13.00 7.56 11.43
CA GLY A 342 12.94 6.25 10.81
C GLY A 342 11.81 6.04 9.80
N ASP A 343 10.80 6.92 9.80
CA ASP A 343 9.64 6.89 8.91
C ASP A 343 9.74 7.89 7.72
N LEU A 344 10.94 8.45 7.45
CA LEU A 344 11.21 9.24 6.26
C LEU A 344 11.62 8.32 5.08
N SER A 345 10.87 8.38 3.99
CA SER A 345 11.29 7.75 2.74
C SER A 345 12.58 8.38 2.18
N PRO A 346 13.36 7.68 1.32
CA PRO A 346 14.50 8.28 0.61
C PRO A 346 14.14 9.58 -0.11
N LEU A 347 12.97 9.63 -0.75
CA LEU A 347 12.48 10.82 -1.43
C LEU A 347 12.18 11.97 -0.46
N ASP A 348 11.55 11.67 0.69
CA ASP A 348 11.27 12.67 1.72
C ASP A 348 12.56 13.20 2.36
N ARG A 349 13.56 12.33 2.54
CA ARG A 349 14.88 12.72 3.04
C ARG A 349 15.58 13.68 2.06
N ALA A 350 15.50 13.42 0.75
CA ALA A 350 16.03 14.33 -0.26
C ALA A 350 15.30 15.69 -0.25
N ARG A 351 13.98 15.71 -0.05
CA ARG A 351 13.20 16.96 0.15
C ARG A 351 13.65 17.72 1.40
N CYS A 352 13.85 17.04 2.52
CA CYS A 352 14.35 17.66 3.75
C CYS A 352 15.74 18.29 3.52
N LEU A 353 16.66 17.58 2.86
CA LEU A 353 17.99 18.09 2.50
C LEU A 353 17.90 19.34 1.62
N LEU A 354 16.99 19.38 0.66
CA LEU A 354 16.77 20.56 -0.17
C LEU A 354 16.33 21.77 0.66
N HIS A 355 15.45 21.60 1.64
CA HIS A 355 15.03 22.69 2.53
C HIS A 355 16.19 23.15 3.44
N LEU A 356 17.04 22.23 3.91
CA LEU A 356 18.29 22.57 4.61
C LEU A 356 19.21 23.40 3.71
N ALA A 357 19.44 22.97 2.46
CA ALA A 357 20.28 23.67 1.49
C ALA A 357 19.77 25.10 1.23
N ARG A 358 18.47 25.26 1.03
CA ARG A 358 17.83 26.56 0.82
C ARG A 358 17.98 27.48 2.05
N ALA A 359 17.82 26.92 3.26
CA ALA A 359 17.97 27.67 4.50
C ALA A 359 19.42 28.13 4.70
N HIS A 360 20.41 27.24 4.55
CA HIS A 360 21.82 27.60 4.66
C HIS A 360 22.23 28.66 3.63
N ARG A 361 21.73 28.55 2.38
CA ARG A 361 21.97 29.60 1.36
C ARG A 361 21.37 30.94 1.75
N ALA A 362 20.14 30.95 2.28
CA ALA A 362 19.46 32.17 2.70
C ALA A 362 20.15 32.83 3.90
N ASP A 363 20.83 32.04 4.72
CA ASP A 363 21.63 32.49 5.87
C ASP A 363 23.13 32.70 5.51
N HIS A 364 23.46 32.77 4.21
CA HIS A 364 24.81 33.02 3.68
C HIS A 364 25.89 31.99 4.04
N HIS A 365 25.49 30.73 4.33
CA HIS A 365 26.40 29.61 4.56
C HIS A 365 26.60 28.80 3.26
N GLU A 366 27.26 29.39 2.28
CA GLU A 366 27.33 28.87 0.89
C GLU A 366 27.98 27.48 0.78
N GLU A 367 29.07 27.19 1.51
CA GLU A 367 29.72 25.87 1.46
C GLU A 367 28.80 24.74 1.98
N THR A 368 28.10 25.00 3.09
CA THR A 368 27.15 24.06 3.66
C THR A 368 25.95 23.88 2.73
N ALA A 369 25.43 24.98 2.19
CA ALA A 369 24.33 24.95 1.25
C ALA A 369 24.68 24.13 -0.01
N GLU A 370 25.89 24.33 -0.58
CA GLU A 370 26.36 23.56 -1.73
C GLU A 370 26.43 22.05 -1.43
N ALA A 371 26.95 21.68 -0.25
CA ALA A 371 27.01 20.30 0.17
C ALA A 371 25.61 19.66 0.30
N ASP A 372 24.67 20.38 0.94
CA ASP A 372 23.30 19.90 1.11
C ASP A 372 22.54 19.81 -0.21
N PHE A 373 22.71 20.75 -1.14
CA PHE A 373 22.13 20.65 -2.48
C PHE A 373 22.63 19.41 -3.23
N LYS A 374 23.93 19.11 -3.15
CA LYS A 374 24.50 17.89 -3.77
C LYS A 374 23.88 16.64 -3.15
N LEU A 375 23.82 16.55 -1.83
CA LEU A 375 23.20 15.41 -1.14
C LEU A 375 21.72 15.27 -1.48
N ALA A 376 20.97 16.38 -1.60
CA ALA A 376 19.57 16.36 -2.01
C ALA A 376 19.42 15.82 -3.44
N ALA A 377 20.23 16.33 -4.39
CA ALA A 377 20.19 15.89 -5.77
C ALA A 377 20.56 14.42 -5.94
N GLU A 378 21.64 13.97 -5.28
CA GLU A 378 22.04 12.56 -5.24
C GLU A 378 20.95 11.67 -4.63
N GLY A 379 20.28 12.14 -3.56
CA GLY A 379 19.16 11.42 -2.96
C GLY A 379 17.97 11.24 -3.92
N TYR A 380 17.65 12.26 -4.69
CA TYR A 380 16.64 12.18 -5.74
C TYR A 380 17.06 11.23 -6.88
N GLU A 381 18.33 11.26 -7.31
CA GLU A 381 18.86 10.33 -8.32
C GLU A 381 18.78 8.87 -7.84
N GLN A 382 19.19 8.61 -6.62
CA GLN A 382 19.10 7.27 -6.01
C GLN A 382 17.67 6.76 -5.92
N ALA A 383 16.71 7.64 -5.66
CA ALA A 383 15.29 7.31 -5.67
C ALA A 383 14.69 7.13 -7.09
N GLY A 384 15.43 7.48 -8.14
CA GLY A 384 14.93 7.49 -9.53
C GLY A 384 14.09 8.72 -9.87
N ALA A 385 14.08 9.75 -9.03
CA ALA A 385 13.39 11.02 -9.22
C ALA A 385 14.25 12.00 -10.06
N PHE A 386 14.68 11.57 -11.24
CA PHE A 386 15.70 12.29 -12.05
C PHE A 386 15.32 13.73 -12.41
N ARG A 387 14.04 14.01 -12.59
CA ARG A 387 13.58 15.37 -12.87
C ARG A 387 13.75 16.29 -11.67
N LEU A 388 13.41 15.81 -10.47
CA LEU A 388 13.62 16.56 -9.21
C LEU A 388 15.12 16.75 -8.95
N ALA A 389 15.95 15.74 -9.21
CA ALA A 389 17.40 15.86 -9.15
C ALA A 389 17.91 16.96 -10.09
N LEU A 390 17.46 16.95 -11.34
CA LEU A 390 17.84 17.97 -12.33
C LEU A 390 17.45 19.39 -11.89
N GLU A 391 16.25 19.59 -11.37
CA GLU A 391 15.81 20.89 -10.85
C GLU A 391 16.65 21.32 -9.63
N THR A 392 17.02 20.38 -8.77
CA THR A 392 17.93 20.64 -7.62
C THR A 392 19.33 21.04 -8.09
N TRP A 393 19.91 20.36 -9.08
CA TRP A 393 21.19 20.75 -9.70
C TRP A 393 21.14 22.12 -10.37
N ARG A 394 20.02 22.43 -11.04
CA ARG A 394 19.80 23.77 -11.63
C ARG A 394 19.72 24.84 -10.55
N GLU A 395 19.03 24.60 -9.46
CA GLU A 395 18.92 25.53 -8.34
C GLU A 395 20.27 25.76 -7.68
N LEU A 396 21.10 24.72 -7.52
CA LEU A 396 22.47 24.86 -7.04
C LEU A 396 23.30 25.80 -7.91
N THR A 397 23.22 25.65 -9.24
CA THR A 397 24.04 26.42 -10.18
C THR A 397 23.51 27.83 -10.45
N ALA A 398 22.20 28.06 -10.32
CA ALA A 398 21.58 29.38 -10.56
C ALA A 398 21.84 30.42 -9.45
N GLY A 399 22.39 30.00 -8.31
CA GLY A 399 22.57 30.82 -7.13
C GLY A 399 21.25 31.31 -6.55
N THR A 400 21.18 32.55 -6.06
CA THR A 400 19.98 33.12 -5.43
C THR A 400 18.83 33.44 -6.39
N ARG A 401 19.00 33.29 -7.71
CA ARG A 401 17.90 33.43 -8.67
C ARG A 401 16.99 32.21 -8.59
N ARG A 402 15.90 32.35 -7.89
CA ARG A 402 14.78 31.40 -8.01
C ARG A 402 14.33 31.38 -9.48
N ALA A 403 14.26 30.20 -10.09
CA ALA A 403 13.65 30.08 -11.40
C ALA A 403 12.22 30.62 -11.33
N GLU A 404 11.83 31.50 -12.25
CA GLU A 404 10.44 31.91 -12.40
C GLU A 404 9.63 30.69 -12.76
N GLY A 405 8.66 30.29 -11.92
CA GLY A 405 7.78 29.15 -12.18
C GLY A 405 7.40 28.36 -10.93
N THR A 406 6.73 27.25 -11.18
CA THR A 406 6.23 26.32 -10.16
C THR A 406 7.39 25.58 -9.50
N ASP A 407 7.43 25.57 -8.16
CA ASP A 407 8.41 24.76 -7.41
C ASP A 407 7.96 23.29 -7.34
N PRO A 408 8.53 22.37 -8.12
CA PRO A 408 8.07 20.99 -8.16
C PRO A 408 8.31 20.24 -6.83
N HIS A 409 9.22 20.75 -5.99
CA HIS A 409 9.52 20.15 -4.69
C HIS A 409 8.43 20.45 -3.62
N ALA A 410 7.54 21.42 -3.90
CA ALA A 410 6.39 21.70 -3.05
C ALA A 410 5.27 20.65 -3.19
N VAL A 411 5.32 19.78 -4.20
CA VAL A 411 4.32 18.72 -4.42
C VAL A 411 4.65 17.51 -3.58
N LEU A 412 3.73 17.16 -2.68
CA LEU A 412 3.74 15.90 -1.96
C LEU A 412 2.56 15.05 -2.48
N MET A 413 2.84 13.80 -2.85
CA MET A 413 1.82 12.88 -3.38
C MET A 413 1.28 11.95 -2.28
N PRO A 414 0.01 11.46 -2.39
CA PRO A 414 -0.61 10.55 -1.43
C PRO A 414 0.06 9.18 -1.33
#